data_9477bc40c2418241d29019431fe451a9
#
_entry.id   9477bc40c2418241d29019431fe451a9
#
_cell.length_a   1.000
_cell.length_b   1.000
_cell.length_c   1.000
_cell.angle_alpha   90.00
_cell.angle_beta   90.00
_cell.angle_gamma   90.00
#
_symmetry.space_group_name_H-M   'P 1'
#
loop_
_entity.id
_entity.type
_entity.pdbx_description
1 polymer ?
#
loop_
_entity_poly.entity_id
_entity_poly.type
_entity_poly.pdbx_seq_one_letter_code
_entity_poly.pdbx_strand_id
1 'polypeptide(L)'
;IFISILVAFFSGFGRFDGVIELLTFLKPASLNGGYFNFLTFEDTFIKANEWWRLVTPMFIHFSLSHLAFNCLWLYVLGSRIELHDGKIIFITLIIFSSITANYFQYIFSGPSLFGGLSGVIYGMFGFCMVLELELKNLRYGLSPAIYLFMLIWMLLGFLGVLEIFGFGNIANFAHLGGLISGLVFGMVSRYISVLKLNK
;
A
#
# COMPACT_ATOMS: atom_id res chain seq x y z
N ILE A 1 -5.12 4.42 -9.97
CA ILE A 1 -5.57 3.34 -10.87
C ILE A 1 -4.87 3.46 -12.23
N PHE A 2 -5.07 4.56 -12.97
CA PHE A 2 -4.53 4.71 -14.32
C PHE A 2 -3.00 4.51 -14.40
N ILE A 3 -2.24 5.11 -13.49
CA ILE A 3 -0.77 4.95 -13.43
C ILE A 3 -0.39 3.47 -13.23
N SER A 4 -1.05 2.75 -12.32
CA SER A 4 -0.77 1.33 -12.07
C SER A 4 -1.06 0.46 -13.29
N ILE A 5 -2.12 0.77 -14.05
CA ILE A 5 -2.43 0.08 -15.31
C ILE A 5 -1.32 0.32 -16.35
N LEU A 6 -0.86 1.57 -16.50
CA LEU A 6 0.22 1.89 -17.44
C LEU A 6 1.54 1.20 -17.03
N VAL A 7 1.89 1.25 -15.73
CA VAL A 7 3.08 0.57 -15.21
C VAL A 7 3.00 -0.94 -15.46
N ALA A 8 1.87 -1.59 -15.15
CA ALA A 8 1.70 -3.01 -15.40
C ALA A 8 1.80 -3.38 -16.89
N PHE A 9 1.23 -2.55 -17.75
CA PHE A 9 1.30 -2.75 -19.20
C PHE A 9 2.74 -2.63 -19.72
N PHE A 10 3.43 -1.53 -19.41
CA PHE A 10 4.79 -1.28 -19.90
C PHE A 10 5.86 -2.16 -19.25
N SER A 11 5.62 -2.62 -18.02
CA SER A 11 6.51 -3.58 -17.35
C SER A 11 6.20 -5.05 -17.69
N GLY A 12 5.13 -5.32 -18.46
CA GLY A 12 4.67 -6.68 -18.72
C GLY A 12 4.40 -7.47 -17.43
N PHE A 13 3.81 -6.82 -16.42
CA PHE A 13 3.61 -7.39 -15.08
C PHE A 13 4.93 -7.82 -14.42
N GLY A 14 5.95 -6.99 -14.52
CA GLY A 14 7.26 -7.25 -13.91
C GLY A 14 8.22 -8.11 -14.74
N ARG A 15 7.88 -8.39 -15.99
CA ARG A 15 8.75 -9.15 -16.91
C ARG A 15 9.81 -8.29 -17.58
N PHE A 16 9.58 -6.99 -17.72
CA PHE A 16 10.48 -6.03 -18.34
C PHE A 16 11.09 -5.12 -17.27
N ASP A 17 12.39 -5.21 -17.12
CA ASP A 17 13.14 -4.63 -15.99
C ASP A 17 13.15 -3.10 -15.99
N GLY A 18 13.27 -2.44 -17.13
CA GLY A 18 13.53 -1.00 -17.22
C GLY A 18 12.52 -0.11 -16.48
N VAL A 19 11.20 -0.40 -16.55
CA VAL A 19 10.18 0.35 -15.81
C VAL A 19 10.22 -0.01 -14.32
N ILE A 20 10.43 -1.30 -14.01
CA ILE A 20 10.48 -1.79 -12.63
C ILE A 20 11.66 -1.16 -11.89
N GLU A 21 12.84 -1.11 -12.50
CA GLU A 21 14.05 -0.52 -11.92
C GLU A 21 13.85 0.93 -11.46
N LEU A 22 13.07 1.71 -12.20
CA LEU A 22 12.78 3.10 -11.85
C LEU A 22 11.85 3.25 -10.63
N LEU A 23 11.05 2.21 -10.33
CA LEU A 23 9.94 2.30 -9.37
C LEU A 23 10.17 1.47 -8.10
N THR A 24 11.17 0.57 -8.05
CA THR A 24 11.52 -0.22 -6.85
C THR A 24 11.90 0.67 -5.68
N PHE A 25 11.71 0.17 -4.45
CA PHE A 25 12.02 0.90 -3.22
C PHE A 25 13.51 1.26 -3.13
N LEU A 26 14.38 0.28 -3.23
CA LEU A 26 15.83 0.54 -3.36
C LEU A 26 16.21 0.55 -4.84
N LYS A 27 17.20 1.37 -5.17
CA LYS A 27 17.78 1.41 -6.51
C LYS A 27 18.49 0.09 -6.82
N PRO A 28 18.19 -0.56 -7.95
CA PRO A 28 18.95 -1.72 -8.39
C PRO A 28 20.40 -1.37 -8.73
N ALA A 29 21.34 -2.20 -8.28
CA ALA A 29 22.76 -2.07 -8.60
C ALA A 29 23.12 -2.83 -9.87
N SER A 30 22.56 -4.04 -10.03
CA SER A 30 22.76 -4.90 -11.20
C SER A 30 21.71 -6.00 -11.24
N LEU A 31 21.49 -6.54 -12.46
CA LEU A 31 20.75 -7.78 -12.69
C LEU A 31 21.75 -8.90 -12.90
N ASN A 32 21.81 -9.84 -11.97
CA ASN A 32 22.63 -11.04 -12.10
C ASN A 32 21.75 -12.28 -12.03
N GLY A 33 21.70 -13.05 -13.12
CA GLY A 33 20.97 -14.33 -13.17
C GLY A 33 19.45 -14.20 -12.90
N GLY A 34 18.83 -13.05 -13.24
CA GLY A 34 17.40 -12.80 -13.00
C GLY A 34 17.06 -12.31 -11.58
N TYR A 35 18.05 -12.03 -10.75
CA TYR A 35 17.86 -11.45 -9.42
C TYR A 35 18.36 -10.01 -9.37
N PHE A 36 17.56 -9.13 -8.74
CA PHE A 36 17.98 -7.77 -8.44
C PHE A 36 18.93 -7.75 -7.23
N ASN A 37 20.13 -7.21 -7.45
CA ASN A 37 20.96 -6.72 -6.35
C ASN A 37 20.60 -5.26 -6.11
N PHE A 38 20.31 -4.88 -4.87
CA PHE A 38 19.92 -3.53 -4.52
C PHE A 38 21.06 -2.77 -3.86
N LEU A 39 21.14 -1.48 -4.14
CA LEU A 39 21.97 -0.55 -3.39
C LEU A 39 21.44 -0.38 -1.95
N THR A 40 22.27 0.20 -1.09
CA THR A 40 21.86 0.49 0.29
C THR A 40 20.79 1.61 0.33
N PHE A 41 20.14 1.76 1.46
CA PHE A 41 19.22 2.88 1.72
C PHE A 41 19.95 4.23 1.55
N GLU A 42 21.16 4.34 2.12
CA GLU A 42 21.99 5.55 2.00
C GLU A 42 22.33 5.87 0.54
N ASP A 43 22.79 4.88 -0.22
CA ASP A 43 23.15 5.08 -1.63
C ASP A 43 21.92 5.47 -2.49
N THR A 44 20.74 4.92 -2.17
CA THR A 44 19.51 5.21 -2.90
C THR A 44 18.95 6.60 -2.58
N PHE A 45 18.70 6.88 -1.30
CA PHE A 45 17.96 8.06 -0.90
C PHE A 45 18.84 9.28 -0.64
N ILE A 46 20.04 9.09 -0.07
CA ILE A 46 20.92 10.19 0.29
C ILE A 46 21.86 10.54 -0.86
N LYS A 47 22.62 9.57 -1.38
CA LYS A 47 23.63 9.84 -2.42
C LYS A 47 23.02 10.02 -3.81
N ALA A 48 22.05 9.14 -4.21
CA ALA A 48 21.37 9.26 -5.50
C ALA A 48 20.19 10.24 -5.48
N ASN A 49 19.70 10.66 -4.30
CA ASN A 49 18.57 11.57 -4.13
C ASN A 49 17.26 11.07 -4.77
N GLU A 50 17.00 9.75 -4.77
CA GLU A 50 15.86 9.13 -5.45
C GLU A 50 14.65 8.94 -4.51
N TRP A 51 14.17 10.03 -3.89
CA TRP A 51 13.11 10.04 -2.87
C TRP A 51 11.74 9.56 -3.35
N TRP A 52 11.46 9.63 -4.66
CA TRP A 52 10.20 9.10 -5.22
C TRP A 52 10.01 7.61 -4.94
N ARG A 53 11.09 6.86 -4.74
CA ARG A 53 11.06 5.43 -4.43
C ARG A 53 10.39 5.09 -3.10
N LEU A 54 10.21 6.06 -2.21
CA LEU A 54 9.38 5.87 -1.01
C LEU A 54 7.91 5.58 -1.37
N VAL A 55 7.45 6.06 -2.53
CA VAL A 55 6.04 6.00 -2.94
C VAL A 55 5.83 5.06 -4.14
N THR A 56 6.75 5.07 -5.10
CA THR A 56 6.54 4.45 -6.41
C THR A 56 6.33 2.92 -6.43
N PRO A 57 6.82 2.12 -5.47
CA PRO A 57 6.51 0.69 -5.45
C PRO A 57 5.01 0.38 -5.46
N MET A 58 4.16 1.27 -4.96
CA MET A 58 2.71 1.08 -4.97
C MET A 58 2.12 0.92 -6.39
N PHE A 59 2.82 1.36 -7.43
CA PHE A 59 2.35 1.24 -8.81
C PHE A 59 2.72 -0.07 -9.48
N ILE A 60 3.69 -0.84 -8.93
CA ILE A 60 4.17 -2.10 -9.50
C ILE A 60 3.17 -3.22 -9.20
N HIS A 61 2.80 -4.00 -10.22
CA HIS A 61 1.94 -5.17 -10.06
C HIS A 61 2.48 -6.34 -10.91
N PHE A 62 2.52 -7.51 -10.32
CA PHE A 62 3.15 -8.71 -10.90
C PHE A 62 2.18 -9.67 -11.59
N SER A 63 0.86 -9.41 -11.51
CA SER A 63 -0.16 -10.18 -12.21
C SER A 63 -1.43 -9.35 -12.46
N LEU A 64 -2.22 -9.79 -13.45
CA LEU A 64 -3.48 -9.15 -13.77
C LEU A 64 -4.48 -9.24 -12.61
N SER A 65 -4.56 -10.38 -11.93
CA SER A 65 -5.43 -10.57 -10.76
C SER A 65 -5.04 -9.65 -9.60
N HIS A 66 -3.72 -9.50 -9.33
CA HIS A 66 -3.20 -8.59 -8.33
C HIS A 66 -3.58 -7.13 -8.63
N LEU A 67 -3.38 -6.69 -9.88
CA LEU A 67 -3.78 -5.34 -10.32
C LEU A 67 -5.29 -5.11 -10.21
N ALA A 68 -6.09 -6.05 -10.74
CA ALA A 68 -7.55 -5.91 -10.77
C ALA A 68 -8.14 -5.83 -9.35
N PHE A 69 -7.68 -6.70 -8.45
CA PHE A 69 -8.13 -6.72 -7.06
C PHE A 69 -7.75 -5.42 -6.32
N ASN A 70 -6.53 -4.94 -6.52
CA ASN A 70 -6.08 -3.68 -5.96
C ASN A 70 -6.85 -2.47 -6.52
N CYS A 71 -7.09 -2.42 -7.82
CA CYS A 71 -7.88 -1.35 -8.43
C CYS A 71 -9.33 -1.34 -7.93
N LEU A 72 -9.93 -2.52 -7.76
CA LEU A 72 -11.29 -2.65 -7.21
C LEU A 72 -11.36 -2.06 -5.80
N TRP A 73 -10.47 -2.47 -4.89
CA TRP A 73 -10.47 -1.98 -3.52
C TRP A 73 -10.12 -0.50 -3.41
N LEU A 74 -9.14 -0.03 -4.21
CA LEU A 74 -8.83 1.39 -4.27
C LEU A 74 -10.05 2.22 -4.73
N TYR A 75 -10.81 1.72 -5.71
CA TYR A 75 -12.03 2.39 -6.15
C TYR A 75 -13.10 2.38 -5.05
N VAL A 76 -13.36 1.21 -4.44
CA VAL A 76 -14.41 1.06 -3.42
C VAL A 76 -14.13 1.89 -2.18
N LEU A 77 -12.92 1.82 -1.62
CA LEU A 77 -12.56 2.57 -0.42
C LEU A 77 -12.27 4.04 -0.74
N GLY A 78 -11.49 4.27 -1.80
CA GLY A 78 -11.03 5.60 -2.17
C GLY A 78 -12.17 6.55 -2.53
N SER A 79 -13.16 6.09 -3.32
CA SER A 79 -14.32 6.92 -3.66
C SER A 79 -15.13 7.33 -2.43
N ARG A 80 -15.24 6.44 -1.44
CA ARG A 80 -15.97 6.73 -0.20
C ARG A 80 -15.20 7.69 0.71
N ILE A 81 -13.89 7.50 0.86
CA ILE A 81 -13.05 8.41 1.63
C ILE A 81 -13.03 9.79 0.96
N GLU A 82 -12.86 9.86 -0.36
CA GLU A 82 -12.87 11.13 -1.08
C GLU A 82 -14.22 11.86 -0.93
N LEU A 83 -15.33 11.12 -0.98
CA LEU A 83 -16.69 11.67 -0.83
C LEU A 83 -16.94 12.22 0.58
N HIS A 84 -16.52 11.48 1.62
CA HIS A 84 -16.87 11.81 3.01
C HIS A 84 -15.84 12.70 3.72
N ASP A 85 -14.57 12.60 3.35
CA ASP A 85 -13.45 13.27 4.03
C ASP A 85 -12.72 14.26 3.12
N GLY A 86 -13.02 14.24 1.83
CA GLY A 86 -12.47 15.15 0.85
C GLY A 86 -11.12 14.72 0.24
N LYS A 87 -10.78 15.37 -0.86
CA LYS A 87 -9.65 15.05 -1.72
C LYS A 87 -8.28 15.13 -1.01
N ILE A 88 -8.14 16.12 -0.13
CA ILE A 88 -6.87 16.35 0.58
C ILE A 88 -6.58 15.19 1.53
N ILE A 89 -7.57 14.77 2.33
CA ILE A 89 -7.44 13.62 3.24
C ILE A 89 -7.13 12.36 2.43
N PHE A 90 -7.86 12.12 1.36
CA PHE A 90 -7.67 10.96 0.49
C PHE A 90 -6.23 10.88 -0.07
N ILE A 91 -5.72 11.98 -0.67
CA ILE A 91 -4.37 12.01 -1.26
C ILE A 91 -3.30 11.88 -0.17
N THR A 92 -3.45 12.59 0.94
CA THR A 92 -2.49 12.53 2.06
C THR A 92 -2.43 11.12 2.65
N LEU A 93 -3.58 10.46 2.80
CA LEU A 93 -3.66 9.08 3.27
C LEU A 93 -2.95 8.12 2.33
N ILE A 94 -3.13 8.25 1.00
CA ILE A 94 -2.42 7.43 0.00
C ILE A 94 -0.90 7.56 0.17
N ILE A 95 -0.40 8.80 0.19
CA ILE A 95 1.05 9.07 0.25
C ILE A 95 1.62 8.56 1.57
N PHE A 96 0.98 8.90 2.70
CA PHE A 96 1.43 8.49 4.02
C PHE A 96 1.44 6.96 4.17
N SER A 97 0.37 6.30 3.74
CA SER A 97 0.27 4.84 3.80
C SER A 97 1.27 4.16 2.88
N SER A 98 1.50 4.69 1.68
CA SER A 98 2.51 4.15 0.75
C SER A 98 3.91 4.19 1.34
N ILE A 99 4.32 5.36 1.86
CA ILE A 99 5.64 5.54 2.48
C ILE A 99 5.82 4.57 3.64
N THR A 100 4.86 4.52 4.56
CA THR A 100 4.93 3.68 5.75
C THR A 100 4.93 2.19 5.38
N ALA A 101 4.06 1.78 4.46
CA ALA A 101 3.98 0.40 3.98
C ALA A 101 5.30 -0.07 3.36
N ASN A 102 5.84 0.71 2.43
CA ASN A 102 7.09 0.39 1.75
C ASN A 102 8.29 0.35 2.72
N TYR A 103 8.33 1.29 3.66
CA TYR A 103 9.38 1.34 4.68
C TYR A 103 9.29 0.14 5.64
N PHE A 104 8.10 -0.26 6.07
CA PHE A 104 7.90 -1.46 6.89
C PHE A 104 8.35 -2.73 6.14
N GLN A 105 7.99 -2.87 4.87
CA GLN A 105 8.43 -4.00 4.08
C GLN A 105 9.96 -4.07 4.02
N TYR A 106 10.62 -2.94 3.79
CA TYR A 106 12.08 -2.87 3.76
C TYR A 106 12.71 -3.24 5.11
N ILE A 107 12.24 -2.67 6.22
CA ILE A 107 12.84 -2.88 7.55
C ILE A 107 12.71 -4.35 8.00
N PHE A 108 11.56 -4.98 7.75
CA PHE A 108 11.28 -6.31 8.28
C PHE A 108 11.59 -7.45 7.31
N SER A 109 11.65 -7.19 6.01
CA SER A 109 11.98 -8.21 4.99
C SER A 109 13.34 -7.99 4.32
N GLY A 110 14.01 -6.86 4.57
CA GLY A 110 15.24 -6.48 3.90
C GLY A 110 15.06 -6.07 2.44
N PRO A 111 16.18 -5.87 1.72
CA PRO A 111 16.19 -5.55 0.30
C PRO A 111 15.49 -6.63 -0.52
N SER A 112 14.42 -6.29 -1.21
CA SER A 112 13.64 -7.22 -2.01
C SER A 112 12.82 -6.50 -3.08
N LEU A 113 12.43 -7.22 -4.12
CA LEU A 113 11.49 -6.73 -5.13
C LEU A 113 10.07 -6.94 -4.61
N PHE A 114 9.36 -5.85 -4.40
CA PHE A 114 7.96 -5.84 -3.99
C PHE A 114 7.21 -4.67 -4.62
N GLY A 115 5.90 -4.72 -4.57
CA GLY A 115 5.04 -3.63 -5.06
C GLY A 115 3.57 -3.97 -4.93
N GLY A 116 2.74 -2.97 -5.23
CA GLY A 116 1.29 -3.05 -5.24
C GLY A 116 0.61 -1.99 -4.37
N LEU A 117 -0.62 -1.66 -4.75
CA LEU A 117 -1.47 -0.71 -4.02
C LEU A 117 -1.97 -1.27 -2.67
N SER A 118 -1.75 -2.55 -2.40
CA SER A 118 -2.33 -3.24 -1.23
C SER A 118 -1.93 -2.61 0.11
N GLY A 119 -0.69 -2.11 0.25
CA GLY A 119 -0.28 -1.37 1.45
C GLY A 119 -1.11 -0.09 1.65
N VAL A 120 -1.39 0.64 0.57
CA VAL A 120 -2.28 1.82 0.59
C VAL A 120 -3.72 1.43 0.92
N ILE A 121 -4.21 0.32 0.35
CA ILE A 121 -5.56 -0.21 0.62
C ILE A 121 -5.71 -0.59 2.08
N TYR A 122 -4.72 -1.25 2.68
CA TYR A 122 -4.73 -1.52 4.12
C TYR A 122 -4.68 -0.23 4.96
N GLY A 123 -4.00 0.83 4.47
CA GLY A 123 -4.04 2.14 5.08
C GLY A 123 -5.43 2.77 5.06
N MET A 124 -6.10 2.75 3.90
CA MET A 124 -7.48 3.20 3.78
C MET A 124 -8.43 2.39 4.67
N PHE A 125 -8.18 1.10 4.75
CA PHE A 125 -8.95 0.18 5.56
C PHE A 125 -8.82 0.50 7.07
N GLY A 126 -7.59 0.70 7.56
CA GLY A 126 -7.33 1.13 8.95
C GLY A 126 -7.97 2.48 9.27
N PHE A 127 -7.91 3.43 8.34
CA PHE A 127 -8.55 4.73 8.45
C PHE A 127 -10.08 4.61 8.60
N CYS A 128 -10.72 3.87 7.70
CA CYS A 128 -12.17 3.62 7.76
C CYS A 128 -12.56 2.91 9.07
N MET A 129 -11.77 1.92 9.49
CA MET A 129 -12.02 1.15 10.71
C MET A 129 -12.08 2.04 11.95
N VAL A 130 -11.14 2.98 12.13
CA VAL A 130 -11.14 3.91 13.26
C VAL A 130 -12.39 4.80 13.26
N LEU A 131 -12.78 5.32 12.09
CA LEU A 131 -13.89 6.26 12.01
C LEU A 131 -15.27 5.59 12.06
N GLU A 132 -15.40 4.33 11.62
CA GLU A 132 -16.67 3.60 11.69
C GLU A 132 -16.95 2.92 13.02
N LEU A 133 -15.94 2.30 13.65
CA LEU A 133 -16.13 1.57 14.91
C LEU A 133 -16.67 2.46 16.03
N GLU A 134 -16.37 3.73 15.98
CA GLU A 134 -16.75 4.65 17.03
C GLU A 134 -18.09 5.33 16.83
N LEU A 135 -18.43 5.65 15.58
CA LEU A 135 -19.65 6.39 15.27
C LEU A 135 -20.91 5.49 15.32
N LYS A 136 -20.75 4.17 15.49
CA LYS A 136 -21.84 3.16 15.36
C LYS A 136 -22.66 3.33 14.07
N ASN A 137 -22.16 4.11 13.14
CA ASN A 137 -22.74 4.39 11.84
C ASN A 137 -21.76 3.87 10.77
N LEU A 138 -22.27 3.19 9.79
CA LEU A 138 -21.51 2.75 8.62
C LEU A 138 -21.20 3.96 7.72
N ARG A 139 -20.28 4.84 8.17
CA ARG A 139 -19.89 6.08 7.45
C ARG A 139 -19.50 5.81 6.02
N TYR A 140 -18.72 4.75 5.82
CA TYR A 140 -18.25 4.31 4.50
C TYR A 140 -19.10 3.16 3.93
N GLY A 141 -20.14 2.71 4.64
CA GLY A 141 -21.01 1.62 4.24
C GLY A 141 -20.29 0.28 4.11
N LEU A 142 -19.23 0.05 4.90
CA LEU A 142 -18.50 -1.20 4.93
C LEU A 142 -19.11 -2.12 6.00
N SER A 143 -19.50 -3.33 5.62
CA SER A 143 -19.97 -4.28 6.61
C SER A 143 -18.83 -4.75 7.53
N PRO A 144 -19.10 -5.07 8.81
CA PRO A 144 -18.10 -5.65 9.71
C PRO A 144 -17.43 -6.91 9.16
N ALA A 145 -18.10 -7.65 8.31
CA ALA A 145 -17.55 -8.83 7.64
C ALA A 145 -16.39 -8.51 6.69
N ILE A 146 -16.41 -7.32 6.06
CA ILE A 146 -15.31 -6.88 5.20
C ILE A 146 -14.05 -6.61 6.05
N TYR A 147 -14.20 -5.98 7.21
CA TYR A 147 -13.10 -5.74 8.15
C TYR A 147 -12.49 -7.06 8.62
N LEU A 148 -13.31 -8.01 9.02
CA LEU A 148 -12.87 -9.34 9.43
C LEU A 148 -12.18 -10.08 8.28
N PHE A 149 -12.75 -10.04 7.07
CA PHE A 149 -12.16 -10.66 5.88
C PHE A 149 -10.76 -10.13 5.60
N MET A 150 -10.56 -8.81 5.61
CA MET A 150 -9.25 -8.22 5.32
C MET A 150 -8.21 -8.58 6.38
N LEU A 151 -8.59 -8.62 7.67
CA LEU A 151 -7.69 -9.06 8.74
C LEU A 151 -7.31 -10.52 8.61
N ILE A 152 -8.28 -11.40 8.30
CA ILE A 152 -8.02 -12.82 8.03
C ILE A 152 -7.12 -12.97 6.80
N TRP A 153 -7.37 -12.22 5.73
CA TRP A 153 -6.55 -12.25 4.52
C TRP A 153 -5.10 -11.88 4.81
N MET A 154 -4.86 -10.84 5.61
CA MET A 154 -3.51 -10.47 6.05
C MET A 154 -2.86 -11.58 6.88
N LEU A 155 -3.59 -12.19 7.82
CA LEU A 155 -3.10 -13.30 8.64
C LEU A 155 -2.71 -14.51 7.78
N LEU A 156 -3.54 -14.88 6.80
CA LEU A 156 -3.25 -15.97 5.86
C LEU A 156 -2.01 -15.69 5.02
N GLY A 157 -1.76 -14.41 4.68
CA GLY A 157 -0.52 -13.98 4.04
C GLY A 157 0.70 -14.25 4.92
N PHE A 158 0.68 -13.84 6.20
CA PHE A 158 1.76 -14.10 7.15
C PHE A 158 2.02 -15.59 7.40
N LEU A 159 0.98 -16.42 7.33
CA LEU A 159 1.08 -17.87 7.49
C LEU A 159 1.55 -18.59 6.21
N GLY A 160 1.80 -17.85 5.10
CA GLY A 160 2.19 -18.43 3.81
C GLY A 160 1.09 -19.19 3.09
N VAL A 161 -0.13 -19.22 3.63
CA VAL A 161 -1.26 -19.96 3.04
C VAL A 161 -1.60 -19.45 1.65
N LEU A 162 -1.55 -18.13 1.44
CA LEU A 162 -1.90 -17.53 0.16
C LEU A 162 -0.88 -17.87 -0.94
N GLU A 163 0.40 -18.10 -0.58
CA GLU A 163 1.43 -18.55 -1.53
C GLU A 163 1.12 -19.97 -2.04
N ILE A 164 0.65 -20.86 -1.16
CA ILE A 164 0.24 -22.24 -1.53
C ILE A 164 -0.90 -22.21 -2.54
N PHE A 165 -1.80 -21.25 -2.43
CA PHE A 165 -2.91 -21.06 -3.38
C PHE A 165 -2.54 -20.26 -4.64
N GLY A 166 -1.24 -19.97 -4.86
CA GLY A 166 -0.75 -19.37 -6.10
C GLY A 166 -0.89 -17.85 -6.17
N PHE A 167 -1.12 -17.17 -5.04
CA PHE A 167 -1.14 -15.70 -5.01
C PHE A 167 0.26 -15.05 -5.06
N GLY A 168 1.31 -15.89 -5.12
CA GLY A 168 2.70 -15.45 -5.16
C GLY A 168 3.20 -14.93 -3.81
N ASN A 169 4.41 -14.39 -3.83
CA ASN A 169 5.07 -13.85 -2.64
C ASN A 169 4.39 -12.52 -2.22
N ILE A 170 3.80 -12.50 -1.04
CA ILE A 170 3.02 -11.35 -0.56
C ILE A 170 3.90 -10.47 0.33
N ALA A 171 3.87 -9.16 0.09
CA ALA A 171 4.56 -8.16 0.90
C ALA A 171 3.79 -7.91 2.22
N ASN A 172 3.81 -8.90 3.12
CA ASN A 172 3.00 -8.92 4.34
C ASN A 172 3.29 -7.75 5.28
N PHE A 173 4.55 -7.35 5.41
CA PHE A 173 4.91 -6.19 6.24
C PHE A 173 4.47 -4.86 5.62
N ALA A 174 4.34 -4.78 4.28
CA ALA A 174 3.70 -3.62 3.65
C ALA A 174 2.22 -3.52 4.02
N HIS A 175 1.50 -4.64 4.08
CA HIS A 175 0.10 -4.68 4.54
C HIS A 175 -0.02 -4.21 5.99
N LEU A 176 0.83 -4.73 6.88
CA LEU A 176 0.86 -4.35 8.29
C LEU A 176 1.21 -2.86 8.47
N GLY A 177 2.26 -2.38 7.81
CA GLY A 177 2.66 -0.96 7.84
C GLY A 177 1.56 -0.04 7.32
N GLY A 178 0.88 -0.44 6.24
CA GLY A 178 -0.28 0.24 5.71
C GLY A 178 -1.42 0.31 6.74
N LEU A 179 -1.81 -0.81 7.33
CA LEU A 179 -2.87 -0.86 8.34
C LEU A 179 -2.55 0.06 9.53
N ILE A 180 -1.35 -0.03 10.09
CA ILE A 180 -0.90 0.82 11.20
C ILE A 180 -0.97 2.29 10.82
N SER A 181 -0.47 2.65 9.63
CA SER A 181 -0.52 4.05 9.15
C SER A 181 -1.94 4.58 9.07
N GLY A 182 -2.87 3.77 8.54
CA GLY A 182 -4.28 4.14 8.45
C GLY A 182 -4.96 4.32 9.81
N LEU A 183 -4.68 3.42 10.76
CA LEU A 183 -5.18 3.53 12.14
C LEU A 183 -4.68 4.82 12.79
N VAL A 184 -3.38 5.12 12.69
CA VAL A 184 -2.79 6.34 13.26
C VAL A 184 -3.38 7.59 12.61
N PHE A 185 -3.44 7.60 11.26
CA PHE A 185 -3.99 8.73 10.52
C PHE A 185 -5.47 8.97 10.84
N GLY A 186 -6.26 7.90 11.00
CA GLY A 186 -7.67 7.98 11.41
C GLY A 186 -7.83 8.56 12.82
N MET A 187 -7.02 8.11 13.78
CA MET A 187 -7.04 8.67 15.14
C MET A 187 -6.71 10.17 15.17
N VAL A 188 -5.68 10.58 14.42
CA VAL A 188 -5.30 12.00 14.32
C VAL A 188 -6.39 12.84 13.65
N SER A 189 -6.93 12.37 12.52
CA SER A 189 -8.01 13.07 11.80
C SER A 189 -9.23 13.27 12.68
N ARG A 190 -9.59 12.27 13.45
CA ARG A 190 -10.67 12.33 14.41
C ARG A 190 -10.41 13.35 15.53
N TYR A 191 -9.25 13.29 16.15
CA TYR A 191 -8.88 14.22 17.21
C TYR A 191 -9.00 15.69 16.75
N ILE A 192 -8.51 15.98 15.53
CA ILE A 192 -8.63 17.32 14.93
C ILE A 192 -10.10 17.70 14.71
N SER A 193 -10.96 16.76 14.29
CA SER A 193 -12.38 17.02 14.08
C SER A 193 -13.12 17.36 15.38
N VAL A 194 -12.81 16.65 16.46
CA VAL A 194 -13.38 16.92 17.80
C VAL A 194 -12.98 18.31 18.30
N LEU A 195 -11.71 18.70 18.12
CA LEU A 195 -11.24 20.03 18.51
C LEU A 195 -11.92 21.18 17.75
N LYS A 196 -12.33 20.94 16.49
CA LYS A 196 -13.07 21.95 15.69
C LYS A 196 -14.53 22.10 16.11
N LEU A 197 -15.14 21.05 16.63
CA LEU A 197 -16.54 21.10 17.13
C LEU A 197 -16.69 21.78 18.50
N ASN A 198 -15.60 21.84 19.26
CA ASN A 198 -15.57 22.45 20.60
C ASN A 198 -15.15 23.94 20.58
N LYS A 199 -15.00 24.52 19.39
CA LYS A 199 -14.79 25.97 19.17
C LYS A 199 -16.01 26.61 18.54
#